data_9d809b752d31655d2379e2dba7854c29
#
_entry.id   9d809b752d31655d2379e2dba7854c29
#
_cell.length_a   1.000
_cell.length_b   1.000
_cell.length_c   1.000
_cell.angle_alpha   90.00
_cell.angle_beta   90.00
_cell.angle_gamma   90.00
#
_symmetry.space_group_name_H-M   'P 1'
#
loop_
_entity.id
_entity.type
_entity.pdbx_description
1 polymer ?
#
loop_
_entity_poly.entity_id
_entity_poly.type
_entity_poly.pdbx_seq_one_letter_code
_entity_poly.pdbx_strand_id
1 'polypeptide(L)'
;MAKFNPDDYEDVAARLKRFKKDWPESRVVTRLISADGEVRATRWVVHSELYRDRDANFPDATGMASEIDGSGGANNTAALENCETSSIGRALANLGYHGDLRASREEMQKVQREEARQADLKAWGENLLNFEKAGDRDKVQAGMDWAAKAGDQQKFHIAQGVLNRMPVDAEVVPDGSPA
;
A
#
# COMPACT_ATOMS: atom_id res chain seq x y z
N MET A 1 6.72 -19.77 8.89
CA MET A 1 7.25 -18.39 8.90
C MET A 1 7.20 -17.86 10.33
N ALA A 2 8.24 -17.20 10.83
CA ALA A 2 8.20 -16.56 12.14
C ALA A 2 7.11 -15.47 12.12
N LYS A 3 6.27 -15.46 13.15
CA LYS A 3 5.18 -14.48 13.26
C LYS A 3 5.81 -13.10 13.53
N PHE A 4 5.41 -12.09 12.75
CA PHE A 4 5.82 -10.72 12.99
C PHE A 4 5.43 -10.27 14.39
N ASN A 5 6.41 -9.81 15.16
CA ASN A 5 6.18 -9.17 16.45
C ASN A 5 6.64 -7.71 16.34
N PRO A 6 5.74 -6.72 16.47
CA PRO A 6 6.09 -5.30 16.37
C PRO A 6 7.19 -4.87 17.36
N ASP A 7 7.30 -5.54 18.51
CA ASP A 7 8.24 -5.20 19.57
C ASP A 7 9.69 -5.60 19.23
N ASP A 8 9.88 -6.49 18.24
CA ASP A 8 11.20 -6.86 17.74
C ASP A 8 11.82 -5.77 16.83
N TYR A 9 11.04 -4.75 16.48
CA TYR A 9 11.42 -3.70 15.51
C TYR A 9 11.37 -2.32 16.16
N GLU A 10 12.47 -1.59 16.04
CA GLU A 10 12.55 -0.21 16.49
C GLU A 10 11.83 0.73 15.51
N ASP A 11 11.02 1.66 16.04
CA ASP A 11 10.36 2.67 15.23
C ASP A 11 11.31 3.78 14.74
N VAL A 12 10.92 4.48 13.68
CA VAL A 12 11.74 5.54 13.08
C VAL A 12 11.95 6.71 14.04
N ALA A 13 10.97 7.02 14.88
CA ALA A 13 11.06 8.12 15.83
C ALA A 13 12.14 7.85 16.89
N ALA A 14 12.23 6.61 17.40
CA ALA A 14 13.27 6.20 18.34
C ALA A 14 14.68 6.27 17.71
N ARG A 15 14.83 5.80 16.45
CA ARG A 15 16.07 5.91 15.67
C ARG A 15 16.50 7.36 15.49
N LEU A 16 15.55 8.24 15.09
CA LEU A 16 15.81 9.66 14.89
C LEU A 16 16.21 10.35 16.20
N LYS A 17 15.56 10.01 17.30
CA LYS A 17 15.90 10.54 18.64
C LYS A 17 17.31 10.19 19.04
N ARG A 18 17.78 8.93 18.81
CA ARG A 18 19.16 8.51 19.06
C ARG A 18 20.14 9.29 18.19
N PHE A 19 19.86 9.39 16.88
CA PHE A 19 20.68 10.15 15.94
C PHE A 19 20.84 11.61 16.37
N LYS A 20 19.74 12.28 16.73
CA LYS A 20 19.77 13.68 17.20
C LYS A 20 20.47 13.85 18.55
N LYS A 21 20.43 12.84 19.41
CA LYS A 21 21.19 12.83 20.69
C LYS A 21 22.69 12.71 20.44
N ASP A 22 23.11 11.83 19.55
CA ASP A 22 24.53 11.59 19.27
C ASP A 22 25.13 12.73 18.42
N TRP A 23 24.31 13.36 17.57
CA TRP A 23 24.70 14.46 16.69
C TRP A 23 23.73 15.64 16.84
N PRO A 24 23.88 16.47 17.89
CA PRO A 24 22.95 17.60 18.14
C PRO A 24 22.91 18.61 17.00
N GLU A 25 24.03 18.81 16.30
CA GLU A 25 24.15 19.72 15.14
C GLU A 25 23.76 19.04 13.81
N SER A 26 23.13 17.84 13.87
CA SER A 26 22.73 17.11 12.68
C SER A 26 21.58 17.76 11.93
N ARG A 27 21.52 17.49 10.64
CA ARG A 27 20.46 17.93 9.72
C ARG A 27 19.84 16.72 9.05
N VAL A 28 18.52 16.73 8.91
CA VAL A 28 17.74 15.81 8.07
C VAL A 28 17.10 16.63 6.98
N VAL A 29 17.24 16.20 5.73
CA VAL A 29 16.63 16.84 4.57
C VAL A 29 15.81 15.80 3.84
N THR A 30 14.54 16.10 3.56
CA THR A 30 13.65 15.27 2.74
C THR A 30 13.32 16.00 1.45
N ARG A 31 13.23 15.24 0.35
CA ARG A 31 12.91 15.77 -0.98
C ARG A 31 11.88 14.88 -1.64
N LEU A 32 10.80 15.48 -2.10
CA LEU A 32 9.88 14.82 -3.02
C LEU A 32 10.60 14.65 -4.38
N ILE A 33 10.74 13.41 -4.82
CA ILE A 33 11.37 13.08 -6.10
C ILE A 33 10.34 13.01 -7.21
N SER A 34 9.22 12.33 -6.95
CA SER A 34 8.09 12.30 -7.89
C SER A 34 6.75 12.11 -7.17
N ALA A 35 5.69 12.53 -7.86
CA ALA A 35 4.32 12.32 -7.51
C ALA A 35 3.57 11.97 -8.81
N ASP A 36 3.38 10.68 -9.08
CA ASP A 36 2.86 10.17 -10.34
C ASP A 36 1.56 9.39 -10.11
N GLY A 37 0.59 9.58 -10.98
CA GLY A 37 -0.68 8.86 -10.93
C GLY A 37 -1.91 9.76 -10.84
N GLU A 38 -3.06 9.15 -10.64
CA GLU A 38 -4.36 9.83 -10.54
C GLU A 38 -4.67 10.20 -9.09
N VAL A 39 -5.66 11.08 -8.91
CA VAL A 39 -6.18 11.46 -7.57
C VAL A 39 -6.58 10.19 -6.79
N ARG A 40 -6.09 10.05 -5.57
CA ARG A 40 -6.25 8.90 -4.67
C ARG A 40 -5.54 7.61 -5.12
N ALA A 41 -4.69 7.69 -6.13
CA ALA A 41 -3.81 6.60 -6.57
C ALA A 41 -2.41 7.14 -6.89
N THR A 42 -2.06 8.30 -6.38
CA THR A 42 -0.75 8.93 -6.56
C THR A 42 0.34 8.07 -5.93
N ARG A 43 1.38 7.79 -6.69
CA ARG A 43 2.61 7.18 -6.20
C ARG A 43 3.57 8.29 -5.79
N TRP A 44 3.91 8.32 -4.52
CA TRP A 44 4.88 9.23 -3.94
C TRP A 44 6.24 8.57 -3.89
N VAL A 45 7.30 9.31 -4.22
CA VAL A 45 8.69 8.89 -4.05
C VAL A 45 9.42 9.99 -3.29
N VAL A 46 9.96 9.64 -2.12
CA VAL A 46 10.70 10.57 -1.25
C VAL A 46 12.12 10.06 -1.05
N HIS A 47 13.06 10.99 -1.10
CA HIS A 47 14.47 10.81 -0.77
C HIS A 47 14.81 11.58 0.50
N SER A 48 15.54 10.95 1.41
CA SER A 48 16.05 11.57 2.64
C SER A 48 17.56 11.54 2.68
N GLU A 49 18.13 12.61 3.21
CA GLU A 49 19.57 12.81 3.42
C GLU A 49 19.81 13.11 4.90
N LEU A 50 20.79 12.45 5.48
CA LEU A 50 21.24 12.65 6.87
C LEU A 50 22.64 13.24 6.89
N TYR A 51 22.82 14.25 7.73
CA TYR A 51 24.08 14.96 7.93
C TYR A 51 24.36 14.99 9.42
N ARG A 52 25.52 14.52 9.86
CA ARG A 52 25.96 14.62 11.26
C ARG A 52 26.36 16.03 11.63
N ASP A 53 26.82 16.80 10.64
CA ASP A 53 27.13 18.21 10.75
C ASP A 53 26.18 19.01 9.84
N ARG A 54 25.54 20.09 10.38
CA ARG A 54 24.61 20.94 9.62
C ARG A 54 25.24 21.62 8.41
N ASP A 55 26.54 21.89 8.48
CA ASP A 55 27.30 22.63 7.47
C ASP A 55 28.00 21.70 6.46
N ALA A 56 27.86 20.38 6.62
CA ALA A 56 28.40 19.40 5.69
C ALA A 56 27.80 19.56 4.29
N ASN A 57 28.65 19.50 3.27
CA ASN A 57 28.26 19.59 1.85
C ASN A 57 27.69 18.29 1.30
N PHE A 58 28.06 17.16 1.87
CA PHE A 58 27.62 15.83 1.44
C PHE A 58 26.92 15.09 2.57
N PRO A 59 25.85 14.34 2.27
CA PRO A 59 25.16 13.55 3.29
C PRO A 59 26.03 12.38 3.76
N ASP A 60 25.94 12.06 5.05
CA ASP A 60 26.55 10.86 5.64
C ASP A 60 25.79 9.58 5.25
N ALA A 61 24.50 9.70 5.05
CA ALA A 61 23.65 8.60 4.56
C ALA A 61 22.41 9.12 3.84
N THR A 62 21.87 8.27 2.99
CA THR A 62 20.62 8.54 2.25
C THR A 62 19.64 7.38 2.36
N GLY A 63 18.35 7.66 2.13
CA GLY A 63 17.30 6.66 2.06
C GLY A 63 16.23 7.07 1.06
N MET A 64 15.60 6.09 0.42
CA MET A 64 14.48 6.29 -0.49
C MET A 64 13.31 5.42 -0.10
N ALA A 65 12.11 5.94 -0.27
CA ALA A 65 10.87 5.19 -0.10
C ALA A 65 9.87 5.53 -1.21
N SER A 66 8.89 4.66 -1.39
CA SER A 66 7.71 4.96 -2.21
C SER A 66 6.45 4.43 -1.55
N GLU A 67 5.36 5.20 -1.64
CA GLU A 67 4.03 4.86 -1.16
C GLU A 67 2.99 5.21 -2.22
N ILE A 68 1.81 4.60 -2.13
CA ILE A 68 0.70 4.86 -3.07
C ILE A 68 -0.53 5.24 -2.26
N ASP A 69 -1.19 6.35 -2.61
CA ASP A 69 -2.47 6.75 -2.04
C ASP A 69 -3.50 5.62 -2.20
N GLY A 70 -4.32 5.41 -1.18
CA GLY A 70 -5.39 4.41 -1.23
C GLY A 70 -4.92 2.96 -1.14
N SER A 71 -3.62 2.70 -0.97
CA SER A 71 -3.10 1.33 -0.84
C SER A 71 -3.41 0.65 0.51
N GLY A 72 -4.24 1.29 1.34
CA GLY A 72 -4.74 0.75 2.61
C GLY A 72 -4.04 1.33 3.84
N GLY A 73 -4.68 1.17 5.00
CA GLY A 73 -4.18 1.67 6.28
C GLY A 73 -3.94 3.18 6.28
N ALA A 74 -2.80 3.62 6.80
CA ALA A 74 -2.44 5.04 6.85
C ALA A 74 -2.30 5.68 5.45
N ASN A 75 -2.01 4.90 4.40
CA ASN A 75 -1.91 5.41 3.04
C ASN A 75 -3.25 5.83 2.42
N ASN A 76 -4.37 5.56 3.07
CA ASN A 76 -5.65 6.10 2.63
C ASN A 76 -5.75 7.63 2.77
N THR A 77 -4.97 8.22 3.69
CA THR A 77 -5.05 9.65 4.02
C THR A 77 -3.67 10.31 4.24
N ALA A 78 -2.59 9.55 4.34
CA ALA A 78 -1.27 10.03 4.75
C ALA A 78 -0.13 9.29 4.03
N ALA A 79 -0.29 8.98 2.73
CA ALA A 79 0.72 8.24 1.98
C ALA A 79 2.03 9.01 1.82
N LEU A 80 1.96 10.33 1.63
CA LEU A 80 3.14 11.19 1.52
C LEU A 80 3.93 11.21 2.84
N GLU A 81 3.26 11.41 3.97
CA GLU A 81 3.89 11.44 5.30
C GLU A 81 4.50 10.09 5.67
N ASN A 82 3.81 8.99 5.30
CA ASN A 82 4.36 7.65 5.45
C ASN A 82 5.59 7.43 4.58
N CYS A 83 5.57 7.93 3.36
CA CYS A 83 6.70 7.85 2.43
C CYS A 83 7.91 8.60 2.99
N GLU A 84 7.71 9.80 3.54
CA GLU A 84 8.75 10.59 4.20
C GLU A 84 9.34 9.84 5.39
N THR A 85 8.50 9.37 6.32
CA THR A 85 8.93 8.61 7.50
C THR A 85 9.72 7.37 7.11
N SER A 86 9.26 6.61 6.11
CA SER A 86 9.95 5.42 5.61
C SER A 86 11.31 5.77 5.00
N SER A 87 11.43 6.87 4.26
CA SER A 87 12.70 7.31 3.67
C SER A 87 13.73 7.72 4.72
N ILE A 88 13.29 8.44 5.77
CA ILE A 88 14.14 8.78 6.93
C ILE A 88 14.59 7.52 7.66
N GLY A 89 13.68 6.57 7.92
CA GLY A 89 14.01 5.30 8.57
C GLY A 89 15.08 4.50 7.84
N ARG A 90 15.03 4.48 6.51
CA ARG A 90 16.05 3.84 5.66
C ARG A 90 17.38 4.57 5.72
N ALA A 91 17.39 5.90 5.66
CA ALA A 91 18.61 6.68 5.81
C ALA A 91 19.29 6.45 7.16
N LEU A 92 18.50 6.43 8.24
CA LEU A 92 18.98 6.12 9.60
C LEU A 92 19.57 4.71 9.67
N ALA A 93 18.89 3.70 9.10
CA ALA A 93 19.41 2.34 9.06
C ALA A 93 20.72 2.22 8.25
N ASN A 94 20.84 2.97 7.14
CA ASN A 94 22.07 3.03 6.35
C ASN A 94 23.24 3.66 7.13
N LEU A 95 22.95 4.59 8.05
CA LEU A 95 23.95 5.23 8.92
C LEU A 95 24.28 4.39 10.17
N GLY A 96 23.63 3.23 10.35
CA GLY A 96 23.83 2.35 11.50
C GLY A 96 22.85 2.55 12.65
N TYR A 97 21.90 3.48 12.53
CA TYR A 97 20.82 3.68 13.50
C TYR A 97 19.66 2.71 13.22
N HIS A 98 19.83 1.47 13.61
CA HIS A 98 18.81 0.43 13.62
C HIS A 98 18.92 -0.40 14.89
N GLY A 99 17.85 -1.11 15.27
CA GLY A 99 17.89 -2.12 16.33
C GLY A 99 18.56 -3.42 15.83
N ASP A 100 18.24 -4.54 16.45
CA ASP A 100 18.76 -5.86 16.06
C ASP A 100 18.35 -6.21 14.61
N LEU A 101 17.22 -5.70 14.17
CA LEU A 101 16.72 -5.84 12.81
C LEU A 101 16.83 -4.53 12.04
N ARG A 102 17.35 -4.61 10.81
CA ARG A 102 17.57 -3.43 9.97
C ARG A 102 16.25 -2.77 9.52
N ALA A 103 15.21 -3.58 9.25
CA ALA A 103 13.89 -3.05 8.93
C ALA A 103 13.31 -2.27 10.11
N SER A 104 12.55 -1.21 9.85
CA SER A 104 11.82 -0.50 10.88
C SER A 104 10.47 -1.18 11.17
N ARG A 105 9.86 -0.82 12.30
CA ARG A 105 8.50 -1.28 12.64
C ARG A 105 7.50 -0.90 11.56
N GLU A 106 7.60 0.31 11.03
CA GLU A 106 6.74 0.84 9.97
C GLU A 106 6.89 0.05 8.67
N GLU A 107 8.14 -0.30 8.29
CA GLU A 107 8.39 -1.13 7.11
C GLU A 107 7.78 -2.52 7.26
N MET A 108 7.88 -3.15 8.41
CA MET A 108 7.31 -4.47 8.66
C MET A 108 5.78 -4.44 8.74
N GLN A 109 5.20 -3.39 9.31
CA GLN A 109 3.75 -3.21 9.30
C GLN A 109 3.21 -3.01 7.87
N LYS A 110 3.99 -2.38 6.99
CA LYS A 110 3.65 -2.26 5.57
C LYS A 110 3.60 -3.63 4.89
N VAL A 111 4.61 -4.46 5.10
CA VAL A 111 4.63 -5.84 4.56
C VAL A 111 3.40 -6.62 5.03
N GLN A 112 3.09 -6.59 6.32
CA GLN A 112 1.90 -7.27 6.85
C GLN A 112 0.59 -6.79 6.22
N ARG A 113 0.44 -5.46 6.06
CA ARG A 113 -0.77 -4.91 5.43
C ARG A 113 -0.91 -5.37 3.99
N GLU A 114 0.20 -5.41 3.25
CA GLU A 114 0.20 -5.89 1.87
C GLU A 114 -0.14 -7.39 1.80
N GLU A 115 0.44 -8.22 2.66
CA GLU A 115 0.10 -9.65 2.75
C GLU A 115 -1.38 -9.86 3.08
N ALA A 116 -1.92 -9.11 4.04
CA ALA A 116 -3.34 -9.17 4.40
C ALA A 116 -4.24 -8.72 3.22
N ARG A 117 -3.84 -7.67 2.50
CA ARG A 117 -4.54 -7.18 1.30
C ARG A 117 -4.56 -8.23 0.20
N GLN A 118 -3.44 -8.86 -0.06
CA GLN A 118 -3.34 -9.92 -1.09
C GLN A 118 -4.20 -11.14 -0.71
N ALA A 119 -4.21 -11.52 0.57
CA ALA A 119 -5.06 -12.61 1.06
C ALA A 119 -6.56 -12.28 0.90
N ASP A 120 -6.96 -11.03 1.20
CA ASP A 120 -8.33 -10.54 1.04
C ASP A 120 -8.76 -10.53 -0.44
N LEU A 121 -7.91 -10.04 -1.34
CA LEU A 121 -8.18 -10.06 -2.79
C LEU A 121 -8.30 -11.49 -3.34
N LYS A 122 -7.46 -12.39 -2.85
CA LYS A 122 -7.51 -13.80 -3.24
C LYS A 122 -8.84 -14.44 -2.79
N ALA A 123 -9.22 -14.27 -1.52
CA ALA A 123 -10.49 -14.77 -0.99
C ALA A 123 -11.70 -14.18 -1.74
N TRP A 124 -11.64 -12.89 -2.07
CA TRP A 124 -12.65 -12.22 -2.89
C TRP A 124 -12.78 -12.89 -4.28
N GLY A 125 -11.67 -13.09 -4.97
CA GLY A 125 -11.64 -13.75 -6.27
C GLY A 125 -12.17 -15.19 -6.23
N GLU A 126 -11.80 -15.98 -5.21
CA GLU A 126 -12.29 -17.33 -5.02
C GLU A 126 -13.81 -17.38 -4.80
N ASN A 127 -14.37 -16.45 -4.02
CA ASN A 127 -15.82 -16.34 -3.83
C ASN A 127 -16.55 -16.03 -5.14
N LEU A 128 -16.03 -15.11 -5.94
CA LEU A 128 -16.61 -14.77 -7.24
C LEU A 128 -16.56 -15.95 -8.23
N LEU A 129 -15.45 -16.71 -8.24
CA LEU A 129 -15.33 -17.92 -9.05
C LEU A 129 -16.33 -19.00 -8.64
N ASN A 130 -16.69 -19.10 -7.36
CA ASN A 130 -17.73 -20.00 -6.90
C ASN A 130 -19.11 -19.57 -7.42
N PHE A 131 -19.43 -18.28 -7.45
CA PHE A 131 -20.65 -17.77 -8.04
C PHE A 131 -20.68 -17.96 -9.58
N GLU A 132 -19.54 -17.75 -10.25
CA GLU A 132 -19.40 -18.03 -11.69
C GLU A 132 -19.73 -19.50 -12.00
N LYS A 133 -19.16 -20.46 -11.25
CA LYS A 133 -19.42 -21.89 -11.39
C LYS A 133 -20.88 -22.28 -11.10
N ALA A 134 -21.52 -21.55 -10.20
CA ALA A 134 -22.94 -21.75 -9.86
C ALA A 134 -23.91 -21.07 -10.88
N GLY A 135 -23.40 -20.29 -11.84
CA GLY A 135 -24.20 -19.49 -12.75
C GLY A 135 -24.91 -18.30 -12.10
N ASP A 136 -24.52 -17.93 -10.88
CA ASP A 136 -25.17 -16.88 -10.09
C ASP A 136 -24.62 -15.49 -10.45
N ARG A 137 -25.04 -15.01 -11.60
CA ARG A 137 -24.62 -13.73 -12.16
C ARG A 137 -25.00 -12.55 -11.26
N ASP A 138 -26.16 -12.62 -10.60
CA ASP A 138 -26.65 -11.55 -9.72
C ASP A 138 -25.73 -11.33 -8.53
N LYS A 139 -25.19 -12.39 -7.93
CA LYS A 139 -24.24 -12.27 -6.83
C LYS A 139 -22.89 -11.68 -7.26
N VAL A 140 -22.43 -12.02 -8.47
CA VAL A 140 -21.21 -11.41 -9.01
C VAL A 140 -21.44 -9.91 -9.28
N GLN A 141 -22.60 -9.55 -9.84
CA GLN A 141 -22.99 -8.14 -10.07
C GLN A 141 -23.08 -7.38 -8.74
N ALA A 142 -23.76 -7.93 -7.74
CA ALA A 142 -23.86 -7.32 -6.41
C ALA A 142 -22.47 -7.10 -5.76
N GLY A 143 -21.56 -8.05 -5.95
CA GLY A 143 -20.16 -7.91 -5.51
C GLY A 143 -19.47 -6.75 -6.23
N MET A 144 -19.59 -6.64 -7.54
CA MET A 144 -19.01 -5.55 -8.31
C MET A 144 -19.55 -4.18 -7.86
N ASP A 145 -20.86 -4.07 -7.65
CA ASP A 145 -21.53 -2.84 -7.21
C ASP A 145 -21.06 -2.44 -5.80
N TRP A 146 -20.90 -3.44 -4.92
CA TRP A 146 -20.34 -3.20 -3.59
C TRP A 146 -18.92 -2.66 -3.68
N ALA A 147 -18.06 -3.25 -4.52
CA ALA A 147 -16.67 -2.82 -4.68
C ALA A 147 -16.59 -1.40 -5.27
N ALA A 148 -17.45 -1.06 -6.22
CA ALA A 148 -17.58 0.29 -6.79
C ALA A 148 -17.97 1.31 -5.70
N LYS A 149 -19.00 0.99 -4.90
CA LYS A 149 -19.46 1.84 -3.80
C LYS A 149 -18.40 2.02 -2.69
N ALA A 150 -17.62 0.97 -2.43
CA ALA A 150 -16.52 1.01 -1.47
C ALA A 150 -15.27 1.75 -2.02
N GLY A 151 -15.22 2.05 -3.32
CA GLY A 151 -14.04 2.63 -3.98
C GLY A 151 -12.88 1.63 -4.14
N ASP A 152 -13.15 0.33 -4.02
CA ASP A 152 -12.14 -0.72 -4.15
C ASP A 152 -11.96 -1.13 -5.62
N GLN A 153 -11.10 -0.40 -6.32
CA GLN A 153 -10.85 -0.61 -7.75
C GLN A 153 -10.34 -2.03 -8.08
N GLN A 154 -9.52 -2.61 -7.22
CA GLN A 154 -8.99 -3.95 -7.46
C GLN A 154 -10.08 -5.02 -7.38
N LYS A 155 -10.92 -4.98 -6.35
CA LYS A 155 -12.07 -5.87 -6.23
C LYS A 155 -13.08 -5.66 -7.35
N PHE A 156 -13.32 -4.40 -7.74
CA PHE A 156 -14.18 -4.06 -8.86
C PHE A 156 -13.69 -4.71 -10.16
N HIS A 157 -12.43 -4.56 -10.52
CA HIS A 157 -11.89 -5.15 -11.76
C HIS A 157 -11.90 -6.68 -11.74
N ILE A 158 -11.68 -7.31 -10.58
CA ILE A 158 -11.80 -8.77 -10.46
C ILE A 158 -13.24 -9.21 -10.74
N ALA A 159 -14.24 -8.55 -10.14
CA ALA A 159 -15.66 -8.87 -10.35
C ALA A 159 -16.10 -8.62 -11.80
N GLN A 160 -15.69 -7.50 -12.38
CA GLN A 160 -15.94 -7.17 -13.79
C GLN A 160 -15.38 -8.25 -14.73
N GLY A 161 -14.15 -8.72 -14.46
CA GLY A 161 -13.53 -9.79 -15.24
C GLY A 161 -14.31 -11.12 -15.16
N VAL A 162 -14.89 -11.44 -14.00
CA VAL A 162 -15.77 -12.60 -13.85
C VAL A 162 -17.08 -12.41 -14.62
N LEU A 163 -17.75 -11.28 -14.45
CA LEU A 163 -19.02 -10.99 -15.14
C LEU A 163 -18.91 -11.07 -16.68
N ASN A 164 -17.79 -10.60 -17.21
CA ASN A 164 -17.56 -10.61 -18.66
C ASN A 164 -17.43 -12.02 -19.25
N ARG A 165 -17.11 -13.04 -18.41
CA ARG A 165 -17.02 -14.44 -18.82
C ARG A 165 -18.35 -15.20 -18.68
N MET A 166 -19.26 -14.69 -17.83
CA MET A 166 -20.54 -15.32 -17.58
C MET A 166 -21.52 -15.05 -18.74
N PRO A 167 -22.29 -16.04 -19.17
CA PRO A 167 -23.31 -15.81 -20.20
C PRO A 167 -24.33 -14.76 -19.73
N VAL A 168 -24.71 -13.88 -20.64
CA VAL A 168 -25.86 -12.99 -20.45
C VAL A 168 -27.08 -13.82 -20.76
N ASP A 169 -28.05 -13.87 -19.85
CA ASP A 169 -29.34 -14.53 -20.16
C ASP A 169 -29.91 -13.93 -21.46
N ALA A 170 -30.09 -14.79 -22.44
CA ALA A 170 -30.72 -14.35 -23.70
C ALA A 170 -32.11 -13.79 -23.37
N GLU A 171 -32.37 -12.53 -23.72
CA GLU A 171 -33.70 -11.97 -23.65
C GLU A 171 -34.66 -12.98 -24.32
N VAL A 172 -35.60 -13.49 -23.54
CA VAL A 172 -36.69 -14.28 -24.07
C VAL A 172 -37.48 -13.32 -24.98
N VAL A 173 -37.18 -13.37 -26.28
CA VAL A 173 -37.98 -12.69 -27.27
C VAL A 173 -39.39 -13.32 -27.19
N PRO A 174 -40.42 -12.57 -26.80
CA PRO A 174 -41.77 -13.13 -26.78
C PRO A 174 -42.11 -13.52 -28.21
N ASP A 175 -42.41 -14.81 -28.41
CA ASP A 175 -42.88 -15.34 -29.67
C ASP A 175 -44.18 -14.61 -30.03
N GLY A 176 -44.05 -13.66 -30.92
CA GLY A 176 -45.17 -12.91 -31.49
C GLY A 176 -45.83 -13.71 -32.63
N SER A 177 -46.54 -14.80 -32.28
CA SER A 177 -47.45 -15.43 -33.25
C SER A 177 -48.72 -14.63 -33.33
N PRO A 178 -49.03 -14.02 -34.46
CA PRO A 178 -50.35 -13.43 -34.67
C PRO A 178 -51.38 -14.54 -34.91
N ALA A 179 -52.54 -14.43 -34.24
CA ALA A 179 -53.71 -15.24 -34.47
C ALA A 179 -54.41 -14.92 -35.82
#